data_e06bff58d5cef7952943b69086c598e8
#
_entry.id   e06bff58d5cef7952943b69086c598e8
#
_cell.length_a   1.000
_cell.length_b   1.000
_cell.length_c   1.000
_cell.angle_alpha   90.00
_cell.angle_beta   90.00
_cell.angle_gamma   90.00
#
_symmetry.space_group_name_H-M   'P 1'
#
loop_
_entity.id
_entity.type
_entity.pdbx_description
1 polymer ?
#
loop_
_entity_poly.entity_id
_entity_poly.type
_entity_poly.pdbx_seq_one_letter_code
_entity_poly.pdbx_strand_id
1 'polypeptide(L)'
;MNELKIGGGLRPYNPDKRDYHLGSIFGYPDLKELPASFLVGEPLEIKQQHQTDMCLAFTLASVREQQEGVLLSPEYIFKRIKEIDGNWQEWGSDQKTGAKAILNGILEKLESPYHLENDTRDFIANPANWNTTYDTLAEKHKTQVYFWIEAVSKLDMFDAIRSALYRFKDEKRAIATGAIWKQSWLNAEGGWIPKVYFDKTGTPHAFAIIGWEKDNLILQLSNGTEIGDKGLFCMPRSVANQELLFALMFADYPENETKETIIYKSQLARANWWQRFLWAIIK
;
A
#
# COMPACT_ATOMS: atom_id res chain seq x y z
N MET A 1 2.90 26.39 19.54
CA MET A 1 3.21 25.45 18.45
C MET A 1 2.05 24.49 18.39
N ASN A 2 1.28 24.47 17.30
CA ASN A 2 0.26 23.44 17.12
C ASN A 2 0.99 22.10 16.94
N GLU A 3 0.69 21.12 17.78
CA GLU A 3 1.19 19.76 17.58
C GLU A 3 0.75 19.28 16.19
N LEU A 4 1.69 18.93 15.35
CA LEU A 4 1.43 18.22 14.11
C LEU A 4 0.76 16.88 14.47
N LYS A 5 -0.49 16.72 14.08
CA LYS A 5 -1.25 15.47 14.26
C LYS A 5 -1.32 14.74 12.92
N ILE A 6 -0.94 13.48 12.91
CA ILE A 6 -1.22 12.59 11.78
C ILE A 6 -2.69 12.16 11.88
N GLY A 7 -3.44 12.32 10.79
CA GLY A 7 -4.73 11.68 10.63
C GLY A 7 -4.52 10.16 10.63
N GLY A 8 -5.26 9.46 11.47
CA GLY A 8 -5.24 8.01 11.56
C GLY A 8 -6.10 7.35 10.49
N GLY A 9 -6.74 6.24 10.84
CA GLY A 9 -7.76 5.62 10.01
C GLY A 9 -7.40 4.24 9.47
N LEU A 10 -6.18 3.75 9.72
CA LEU A 10 -5.84 2.37 9.42
C LEU A 10 -6.46 1.46 10.49
N ARG A 11 -7.35 0.54 10.06
CA ARG A 11 -7.97 -0.46 10.93
C ARG A 11 -7.24 -1.79 10.84
N PRO A 12 -7.24 -2.61 11.93
CA PRO A 12 -6.69 -3.96 11.90
C PRO A 12 -7.38 -4.82 10.82
N TYR A 13 -6.60 -5.69 10.20
CA TYR A 13 -7.08 -6.68 9.26
C TYR A 13 -6.81 -8.09 9.81
N ASN A 14 -7.77 -9.00 9.62
CA ASN A 14 -7.60 -10.40 9.94
C ASN A 14 -7.12 -11.16 8.69
N PRO A 15 -5.92 -11.78 8.71
CA PRO A 15 -5.42 -12.56 7.59
C PRO A 15 -6.39 -13.65 7.15
N ASP A 16 -6.57 -13.80 5.84
CA ASP A 16 -7.43 -14.82 5.23
C ASP A 16 -6.55 -15.85 4.51
N LYS A 17 -6.82 -17.12 4.72
CA LYS A 17 -6.11 -18.22 4.04
C LYS A 17 -6.19 -18.17 2.51
N ARG A 18 -7.12 -17.39 1.96
CA ARG A 18 -7.29 -17.17 0.51
C ARG A 18 -6.46 -16.02 -0.03
N ASP A 19 -5.80 -15.24 0.83
CA ASP A 19 -4.99 -14.12 0.39
C ASP A 19 -3.78 -14.62 -0.44
N TYR A 20 -3.47 -13.91 -1.50
CA TYR A 20 -2.35 -14.25 -2.37
C TYR A 20 -1.05 -13.71 -1.78
N HIS A 21 -0.03 -14.56 -1.70
CA HIS A 21 1.29 -14.20 -1.20
C HIS A 21 2.27 -14.13 -2.35
N LEU A 22 2.92 -12.98 -2.52
CA LEU A 22 3.80 -12.68 -3.64
C LEU A 22 4.92 -13.70 -3.76
N GLY A 23 5.61 -13.99 -2.66
CA GLY A 23 6.72 -14.94 -2.64
C GLY A 23 6.33 -16.37 -3.03
N SER A 24 5.07 -16.76 -2.80
CA SER A 24 4.54 -18.06 -3.19
C SER A 24 4.27 -18.20 -4.69
N ILE A 25 4.05 -17.08 -5.37
CA ILE A 25 3.64 -17.06 -6.78
C ILE A 25 4.81 -16.72 -7.68
N PHE A 26 5.56 -15.68 -7.35
CA PHE A 26 6.65 -15.18 -8.19
C PHE A 26 8.04 -15.59 -7.67
N GLY A 27 8.15 -16.10 -6.44
CA GLY A 27 9.42 -16.21 -5.74
C GLY A 27 10.02 -14.84 -5.41
N TYR A 28 11.13 -14.86 -4.71
CA TYR A 28 11.94 -13.66 -4.46
C TYR A 28 13.30 -13.79 -5.16
N PRO A 29 13.85 -12.72 -5.77
CA PRO A 29 15.21 -12.71 -6.28
C PRO A 29 16.23 -13.00 -5.18
N ASP A 30 17.43 -13.48 -5.56
CA ASP A 30 18.53 -13.63 -4.59
C ASP A 30 18.91 -12.25 -4.05
N LEU A 31 19.06 -12.15 -2.71
CA LEU A 31 19.46 -10.91 -2.05
C LEU A 31 20.78 -10.34 -2.59
N LYS A 32 21.65 -11.20 -3.11
CA LYS A 32 22.93 -10.81 -3.73
C LYS A 32 22.77 -10.03 -5.03
N GLU A 33 21.61 -10.16 -5.69
CA GLU A 33 21.30 -9.46 -6.93
C GLU A 33 20.73 -8.06 -6.67
N LEU A 34 20.36 -7.76 -5.41
CA LEU A 34 19.77 -6.48 -5.05
C LEU A 34 20.87 -5.39 -4.98
N PRO A 35 20.65 -4.23 -5.63
CA PRO A 35 21.58 -3.10 -5.52
C PRO A 35 21.55 -2.51 -4.10
N ALA A 36 22.58 -1.72 -3.77
CA ALA A 36 22.65 -1.04 -2.48
C ALA A 36 21.52 -0.02 -2.28
N SER A 37 20.99 0.54 -3.37
CA SER A 37 19.86 1.47 -3.38
C SER A 37 19.00 1.23 -4.61
N PHE A 38 17.70 1.50 -4.46
CA PHE A 38 16.73 1.42 -5.55
C PHE A 38 15.55 2.33 -5.25
N LEU A 39 15.03 2.98 -6.27
CA LEU A 39 13.81 3.79 -6.23
C LEU A 39 12.93 3.40 -7.40
N VAL A 40 11.64 3.14 -7.17
CA VAL A 40 10.69 2.82 -8.25
C VAL A 40 10.43 4.02 -9.16
N GLY A 41 10.52 5.22 -8.62
CA GLY A 41 10.36 6.50 -9.28
C GLY A 41 10.20 7.62 -8.26
N GLU A 42 10.40 8.85 -8.69
CA GLU A 42 10.06 10.02 -7.89
C GLU A 42 8.54 10.11 -7.72
N PRO A 43 8.02 10.51 -6.55
CA PRO A 43 6.60 10.77 -6.38
C PRO A 43 6.08 11.80 -7.38
N LEU A 44 4.96 11.53 -8.05
CA LEU A 44 4.32 12.52 -8.92
C LEU A 44 3.81 13.72 -8.10
N GLU A 45 3.37 13.44 -6.88
CA GLU A 45 2.89 14.44 -5.92
C GLU A 45 3.07 13.91 -4.50
N ILE A 46 3.52 14.76 -3.60
CA ILE A 46 3.40 14.51 -2.16
C ILE A 46 2.04 15.05 -1.71
N LYS A 47 1.14 14.12 -1.40
CA LYS A 47 -0.24 14.45 -1.06
C LYS A 47 -0.36 15.01 0.36
N GLN A 48 -1.43 15.77 0.58
CA GLN A 48 -1.78 16.29 1.89
C GLN A 48 -3.21 15.84 2.28
N GLN A 49 -3.31 14.87 3.18
CA GLN A 49 -4.61 14.37 3.68
C GLN A 49 -5.20 15.21 4.81
N HIS A 50 -4.45 16.18 5.34
CA HIS A 50 -4.81 16.95 6.52
C HIS A 50 -5.15 16.07 7.73
N GLN A 51 -6.25 16.35 8.44
CA GLN A 51 -6.69 15.58 9.59
C GLN A 51 -7.75 14.53 9.24
N THR A 52 -7.87 14.16 7.96
CA THR A 52 -8.80 13.10 7.55
C THR A 52 -8.25 11.72 7.91
N ASP A 53 -9.13 10.77 8.18
CA ASP A 53 -8.75 9.39 8.47
C ASP A 53 -8.70 8.53 7.17
N MET A 54 -8.23 9.14 6.07
CA MET A 54 -8.18 8.57 4.73
C MET A 54 -6.79 8.05 4.35
N CYS A 55 -5.88 7.88 5.31
CA CYS A 55 -4.47 7.56 5.04
C CYS A 55 -4.29 6.38 4.07
N LEU A 56 -5.11 5.33 4.20
CA LEU A 56 -5.01 4.19 3.30
C LEU A 56 -5.41 4.55 1.86
N ALA A 57 -6.46 5.33 1.65
CA ALA A 57 -6.87 5.76 0.31
C ALA A 57 -5.80 6.63 -0.36
N PHE A 58 -5.19 7.54 0.38
CA PHE A 58 -4.06 8.35 -0.08
C PHE A 58 -2.83 7.50 -0.42
N THR A 59 -2.52 6.51 0.41
CA THR A 59 -1.43 5.55 0.16
C THR A 59 -1.68 4.75 -1.11
N LEU A 60 -2.89 4.23 -1.29
CA LEU A 60 -3.26 3.45 -2.46
C LEU A 60 -3.19 4.29 -3.75
N ALA A 61 -3.62 5.56 -3.71
CA ALA A 61 -3.44 6.48 -4.82
C ALA A 61 -1.96 6.64 -5.15
N SER A 62 -1.11 6.98 -4.17
CA SER A 62 0.33 7.18 -4.36
C SER A 62 1.04 5.94 -4.93
N VAL A 63 0.68 4.75 -4.45
CA VAL A 63 1.25 3.49 -4.94
C VAL A 63 0.89 3.24 -6.40
N ARG A 64 -0.36 3.50 -6.78
CA ARG A 64 -0.82 3.30 -8.17
C ARG A 64 -0.31 4.38 -9.12
N GLU A 65 -0.14 5.61 -8.66
CA GLU A 65 0.42 6.71 -9.45
C GLU A 65 1.82 6.43 -9.97
N GLN A 66 2.66 5.74 -9.19
CA GLN A 66 4.00 5.33 -9.65
C GLN A 66 3.93 4.42 -10.88
N GLN A 67 2.94 3.57 -10.92
CA GLN A 67 2.73 2.61 -12.00
C GLN A 67 2.01 3.23 -13.20
N GLU A 68 0.96 4.01 -12.95
CA GLU A 68 0.10 4.59 -13.99
C GLU A 68 0.70 5.84 -14.64
N GLY A 69 1.57 6.58 -13.93
CA GLY A 69 2.16 7.81 -14.40
C GLY A 69 1.20 9.01 -14.43
N VAL A 70 0.05 8.93 -13.76
CA VAL A 70 -0.97 9.97 -13.65
C VAL A 70 -1.40 10.16 -12.21
N LEU A 71 -1.89 11.35 -11.86
CA LEU A 71 -2.44 11.62 -10.53
C LEU A 71 -3.82 11.01 -10.37
N LEU A 72 -4.02 10.28 -9.28
CA LEU A 72 -5.24 9.54 -8.98
C LEU A 72 -5.97 10.14 -7.77
N SER A 73 -7.30 9.97 -7.70
CA SER A 73 -8.15 10.53 -6.64
C SER A 73 -8.22 9.61 -5.41
N PRO A 74 -7.62 10.01 -4.28
CA PRO A 74 -7.81 9.28 -3.02
C PRO A 74 -9.25 9.33 -2.52
N GLU A 75 -9.99 10.39 -2.84
CA GLU A 75 -11.38 10.57 -2.46
C GLU A 75 -12.28 9.54 -3.13
N TYR A 76 -12.07 9.28 -4.42
CA TYR A 76 -12.76 8.22 -5.14
C TYR A 76 -12.43 6.84 -4.55
N ILE A 77 -11.15 6.57 -4.23
CA ILE A 77 -10.76 5.32 -3.57
C ILE A 77 -11.48 5.18 -2.22
N PHE A 78 -11.54 6.25 -1.42
CA PHE A 78 -12.21 6.23 -0.12
C PHE A 78 -13.72 5.98 -0.26
N LYS A 79 -14.39 6.63 -1.22
CA LYS A 79 -15.77 6.33 -1.59
C LYS A 79 -15.96 4.83 -1.86
N ARG A 80 -15.11 4.25 -2.72
CA ARG A 80 -15.18 2.81 -3.05
C ARG A 80 -14.96 1.91 -1.84
N ILE A 81 -14.05 2.27 -0.94
CA ILE A 81 -13.84 1.58 0.33
C ILE A 81 -15.16 1.57 1.14
N LYS A 82 -15.80 2.73 1.26
CA LYS A 82 -17.04 2.88 2.05
C LYS A 82 -18.24 2.17 1.42
N GLU A 83 -18.29 2.09 0.11
CA GLU A 83 -19.29 1.28 -0.59
C GLU A 83 -19.12 -0.22 -0.33
N ILE A 84 -17.88 -0.70 -0.20
CA ILE A 84 -17.58 -2.10 0.06
C ILE A 84 -17.81 -2.47 1.51
N ASP A 85 -17.39 -1.65 2.48
CA ASP A 85 -17.53 -1.94 3.90
C ASP A 85 -18.91 -1.56 4.46
N GLY A 86 -19.67 -0.73 3.74
CA GLY A 86 -21.00 -0.27 4.13
C GLY A 86 -21.02 0.64 5.35
N ASN A 87 -19.87 1.02 5.89
CA ASN A 87 -19.75 1.72 7.15
C ASN A 87 -19.31 3.18 6.97
N TRP A 88 -20.26 4.02 6.57
CA TRP A 88 -20.08 5.47 6.43
C TRP A 88 -19.94 6.24 7.75
N GLN A 89 -20.28 5.62 8.87
CA GLN A 89 -20.19 6.25 10.19
C GLN A 89 -18.75 6.20 10.74
N GLU A 90 -18.02 5.16 10.43
CA GLU A 90 -16.63 5.01 10.85
C GLU A 90 -15.68 5.44 9.74
N TRP A 91 -14.77 6.31 10.11
CA TRP A 91 -13.66 6.70 9.25
C TRP A 91 -12.51 5.71 9.41
N GLY A 92 -11.71 5.65 8.39
CA GLY A 92 -10.67 4.65 8.30
C GLY A 92 -11.13 3.38 7.59
N SER A 93 -10.17 2.52 7.29
CA SER A 93 -10.37 1.32 6.51
C SER A 93 -9.33 0.26 6.82
N ASP A 94 -9.69 -1.01 6.60
CA ASP A 94 -8.73 -2.10 6.62
C ASP A 94 -8.08 -2.29 5.24
N GLN A 95 -6.93 -2.91 5.24
CA GLN A 95 -6.08 -3.07 4.07
C GLN A 95 -6.73 -3.90 2.96
N LYS A 96 -7.50 -4.92 3.30
CA LYS A 96 -8.16 -5.80 2.32
C LYS A 96 -9.32 -5.10 1.63
N THR A 97 -10.10 -4.34 2.37
CA THR A 97 -11.17 -3.51 1.80
C THR A 97 -10.58 -2.45 0.88
N GLY A 98 -9.50 -1.79 1.32
CA GLY A 98 -8.76 -0.85 0.48
C GLY A 98 -8.23 -1.49 -0.80
N ALA A 99 -7.59 -2.66 -0.68
CA ALA A 99 -7.10 -3.40 -1.85
C ALA A 99 -8.21 -3.77 -2.84
N LYS A 100 -9.37 -4.23 -2.33
CA LYS A 100 -10.53 -4.54 -3.18
C LYS A 100 -11.10 -3.30 -3.88
N ALA A 101 -11.07 -2.15 -3.22
CA ALA A 101 -11.62 -0.91 -3.75
C ALA A 101 -10.96 -0.50 -5.07
N ILE A 102 -9.68 -0.75 -5.23
CA ILE A 102 -8.93 -0.35 -6.43
C ILE A 102 -8.89 -1.41 -7.54
N LEU A 103 -9.37 -2.64 -7.31
CA LEU A 103 -9.44 -3.66 -8.37
C LEU A 103 -10.37 -3.26 -9.51
N ASN A 104 -11.38 -2.43 -9.23
CA ASN A 104 -12.32 -1.96 -10.24
C ASN A 104 -11.87 -0.67 -10.93
N GLY A 105 -10.69 -0.18 -10.61
CA GLY A 105 -10.12 1.03 -11.15
C GLY A 105 -10.14 2.20 -10.19
N ILE A 106 -9.44 3.26 -10.58
CA ILE A 106 -9.29 4.49 -9.81
C ILE A 106 -9.52 5.67 -10.74
N LEU A 107 -10.29 6.66 -10.28
CA LEU A 107 -10.54 7.88 -11.04
C LEU A 107 -9.28 8.77 -11.05
N GLU A 108 -8.99 9.38 -12.20
CA GLU A 108 -7.95 10.41 -12.26
C GLU A 108 -8.32 11.63 -11.40
N LYS A 109 -7.33 12.25 -10.78
CA LYS A 109 -7.54 13.40 -9.88
C LYS A 109 -8.24 14.57 -10.58
N LEU A 110 -7.91 14.81 -11.85
CA LEU A 110 -8.50 15.91 -12.63
C LEU A 110 -9.98 15.68 -12.98
N GLU A 111 -10.43 14.43 -12.97
CA GLU A 111 -11.83 14.07 -13.25
C GLU A 111 -12.65 13.95 -11.95
N SER A 112 -12.00 13.98 -10.80
CA SER A 112 -12.67 13.92 -9.51
C SER A 112 -13.45 15.20 -9.24
N PRO A 113 -14.73 15.12 -8.81
CA PRO A 113 -15.53 16.29 -8.45
C PRO A 113 -15.05 16.93 -7.14
N TYR A 114 -14.11 16.28 -6.46
CA TYR A 114 -13.72 16.62 -5.12
C TYR A 114 -12.44 17.47 -5.09
N HIS A 115 -12.48 18.51 -4.31
CA HIS A 115 -11.33 19.30 -3.90
C HIS A 115 -11.31 19.36 -2.38
N LEU A 116 -10.17 19.01 -1.76
CA LEU A 116 -9.96 19.01 -0.31
C LEU A 116 -10.16 20.41 0.29
N GLU A 117 -11.41 20.79 0.48
CA GLU A 117 -11.79 21.96 1.25
C GLU A 117 -12.87 21.52 2.25
N ASN A 118 -12.80 22.04 3.44
CA ASN A 118 -13.72 21.89 4.58
C ASN A 118 -14.99 21.04 4.34
N ASP A 119 -15.14 19.93 5.05
CA ASP A 119 -16.31 19.05 5.06
C ASP A 119 -16.28 17.83 4.09
N THR A 120 -15.14 17.22 4.03
CA THR A 120 -14.83 16.04 3.22
C THR A 120 -15.83 14.89 3.36
N ARG A 121 -16.36 14.72 4.55
CA ARG A 121 -17.26 13.61 4.91
C ARG A 121 -18.53 13.63 4.13
N ASP A 122 -19.29 14.68 4.32
CA ASP A 122 -20.62 14.82 3.79
C ASP A 122 -20.58 14.87 2.27
N PHE A 123 -19.51 15.45 1.72
CA PHE A 123 -19.30 15.45 0.28
C PHE A 123 -19.09 14.04 -0.28
N ILE A 124 -18.16 13.27 0.30
CA ILE A 124 -17.84 11.92 -0.21
C ILE A 124 -19.00 10.96 0.03
N ALA A 125 -19.71 11.09 1.15
CA ALA A 125 -20.85 10.26 1.50
C ALA A 125 -22.10 10.55 0.66
N ASN A 126 -22.20 11.71 0.02
CA ASN A 126 -23.38 12.09 -0.76
C ASN A 126 -23.32 11.49 -2.19
N PRO A 127 -24.19 10.50 -2.50
CA PRO A 127 -24.21 9.87 -3.83
C PRO A 127 -24.44 10.86 -4.99
N ALA A 128 -25.11 11.98 -4.73
CA ALA A 128 -25.41 13.00 -5.75
C ALA A 128 -24.13 13.68 -6.28
N ASN A 129 -23.04 13.64 -5.53
CA ASN A 129 -21.76 14.21 -5.93
C ASN A 129 -20.97 13.29 -6.87
N TRP A 130 -21.41 12.03 -7.04
CA TRP A 130 -20.70 11.02 -7.82
C TRP A 130 -21.55 10.57 -9.01
N ASN A 131 -21.10 10.92 -10.20
CA ASN A 131 -21.76 10.49 -11.44
C ASN A 131 -21.38 9.03 -11.75
N THR A 132 -22.30 8.26 -12.28
CA THR A 132 -22.07 6.88 -12.77
C THR A 132 -20.99 6.79 -13.85
N THR A 133 -20.76 7.87 -14.59
CA THR A 133 -19.66 7.96 -15.57
C THR A 133 -18.29 7.85 -14.94
N TYR A 134 -18.13 8.24 -13.66
CA TYR A 134 -16.85 8.14 -12.95
C TYR A 134 -16.38 6.69 -12.79
N ASP A 135 -17.28 5.75 -12.60
CA ASP A 135 -16.93 4.33 -12.52
C ASP A 135 -16.40 3.82 -13.88
N THR A 136 -16.96 4.30 -15.00
CA THR A 136 -16.45 3.98 -16.34
C THR A 136 -15.08 4.61 -16.60
N LEU A 137 -14.88 5.86 -16.18
CA LEU A 137 -13.60 6.54 -16.32
C LEU A 137 -12.50 5.86 -15.46
N ALA A 138 -12.85 5.45 -14.25
CA ALA A 138 -11.94 4.75 -13.35
C ALA A 138 -11.43 3.42 -13.90
N GLU A 139 -12.20 2.77 -14.79
CA GLU A 139 -11.81 1.50 -15.41
C GLU A 139 -10.49 1.54 -16.18
N LYS A 140 -10.06 2.71 -16.63
CA LYS A 140 -8.76 2.89 -17.29
C LYS A 140 -7.58 2.49 -16.39
N HIS A 141 -7.73 2.63 -15.09
CA HIS A 141 -6.69 2.40 -14.07
C HIS A 141 -7.02 1.18 -13.19
N LYS A 142 -7.57 0.13 -13.80
CA LYS A 142 -7.79 -1.16 -13.13
C LYS A 142 -6.48 -1.84 -12.78
N THR A 143 -6.54 -2.66 -11.76
CA THR A 143 -5.53 -3.69 -11.51
C THR A 143 -6.23 -5.02 -11.31
N GLN A 144 -5.58 -6.12 -11.68
CA GLN A 144 -6.24 -7.42 -11.67
C GLN A 144 -6.15 -8.13 -10.33
N VAL A 145 -5.07 -7.86 -9.58
CA VAL A 145 -4.77 -8.59 -8.36
C VAL A 145 -3.92 -7.76 -7.40
N TYR A 146 -4.03 -8.10 -6.11
CA TYR A 146 -3.10 -7.63 -5.09
C TYR A 146 -2.44 -8.82 -4.39
N PHE A 147 -1.20 -8.62 -3.96
CA PHE A 147 -0.40 -9.62 -3.28
C PHE A 147 0.06 -9.11 -1.92
N TRP A 148 -0.01 -9.99 -0.93
CA TRP A 148 0.64 -9.77 0.35
C TRP A 148 2.12 -10.12 0.24
N ILE A 149 2.95 -9.26 0.80
CA ILE A 149 4.37 -9.50 0.97
C ILE A 149 4.59 -9.89 2.43
N GLU A 150 5.25 -11.01 2.64
CA GLU A 150 5.48 -11.55 3.97
C GLU A 150 6.94 -11.92 4.18
N ALA A 151 7.39 -11.80 5.43
CA ALA A 151 8.62 -12.43 5.86
C ALA A 151 8.50 -13.95 5.72
N VAL A 152 9.54 -14.59 5.22
CA VAL A 152 9.63 -16.05 5.10
C VAL A 152 10.88 -16.55 5.80
N SER A 153 11.05 -17.86 5.97
CA SER A 153 12.11 -18.45 6.81
C SER A 153 13.55 -17.94 6.56
N LYS A 154 13.82 -17.34 5.41
CA LYS A 154 15.14 -16.82 5.02
C LYS A 154 15.16 -15.32 4.70
N LEU A 155 14.00 -14.66 4.76
CA LEU A 155 13.82 -13.25 4.44
C LEU A 155 13.01 -12.60 5.55
N ASP A 156 13.57 -11.59 6.19
CA ASP A 156 12.79 -10.72 7.07
C ASP A 156 11.87 -9.78 6.22
N MET A 157 11.02 -9.00 6.87
CA MET A 157 10.08 -8.12 6.18
C MET A 157 10.79 -7.08 5.29
N PHE A 158 11.90 -6.53 5.77
CA PHE A 158 12.72 -5.58 5.03
C PHE A 158 13.24 -6.18 3.71
N ASP A 159 13.83 -7.38 3.76
CA ASP A 159 14.37 -8.04 2.57
C ASP A 159 13.25 -8.55 1.64
N ALA A 160 12.12 -8.99 2.19
CA ALA A 160 10.96 -9.37 1.39
C ALA A 160 10.42 -8.18 0.60
N ILE A 161 10.33 -7.00 1.21
CA ILE A 161 9.93 -5.74 0.57
C ILE A 161 10.90 -5.34 -0.54
N ARG A 162 12.22 -5.31 -0.26
CA ARG A 162 13.24 -5.00 -1.27
C ARG A 162 13.18 -5.94 -2.46
N SER A 163 13.05 -7.23 -2.18
CA SER A 163 12.95 -8.26 -3.21
C SER A 163 11.69 -8.09 -4.06
N ALA A 164 10.56 -7.73 -3.44
CA ALA A 164 9.32 -7.46 -4.16
C ALA A 164 9.44 -6.22 -5.06
N LEU A 165 9.97 -5.10 -4.54
CA LEU A 165 10.20 -3.88 -5.33
C LEU A 165 11.11 -4.16 -6.53
N TYR A 166 12.22 -4.87 -6.33
CA TYR A 166 13.18 -5.15 -7.39
C TYR A 166 12.68 -6.15 -8.42
N ARG A 167 11.85 -7.10 -7.99
CA ARG A 167 11.21 -8.06 -8.89
C ARG A 167 10.38 -7.37 -9.98
N PHE A 168 9.73 -6.26 -9.63
CA PHE A 168 8.86 -5.49 -10.52
C PHE A 168 9.44 -4.11 -10.87
N LYS A 169 10.78 -4.00 -10.91
CA LYS A 169 11.49 -2.74 -11.14
C LYS A 169 11.09 -2.02 -12.43
N ASP A 170 10.85 -2.79 -13.49
CA ASP A 170 10.51 -2.26 -14.80
C ASP A 170 9.06 -1.76 -14.89
N GLU A 171 8.21 -2.21 -13.94
CA GLU A 171 6.81 -1.87 -13.84
C GLU A 171 6.53 -0.77 -12.81
N LYS A 172 7.57 -0.24 -12.15
CA LYS A 172 7.50 0.84 -11.16
C LYS A 172 6.47 0.59 -10.04
N ARG A 173 6.43 -0.62 -9.51
CA ARG A 173 5.46 -1.02 -8.48
C ARG A 173 5.95 -0.63 -7.09
N ALA A 174 5.29 0.35 -6.48
CA ALA A 174 5.45 0.69 -5.07
C ALA A 174 4.62 -0.24 -4.18
N ILE A 175 4.86 -0.19 -2.87
CA ILE A 175 4.20 -1.05 -1.89
C ILE A 175 3.38 -0.20 -0.93
N ALA A 176 2.10 -0.54 -0.75
CA ALA A 176 1.27 0.02 0.31
C ALA A 176 1.55 -0.70 1.63
N THR A 177 1.76 0.05 2.68
CA THR A 177 2.03 -0.48 4.02
C THR A 177 1.45 0.42 5.11
N GLY A 178 1.65 0.06 6.36
CA GLY A 178 1.31 0.88 7.51
C GLY A 178 2.04 0.44 8.77
N ALA A 179 2.07 1.33 9.73
CA ALA A 179 2.66 1.12 11.05
C ALA A 179 1.86 1.88 12.12
N ILE A 180 2.17 1.61 13.38
CA ILE A 180 1.77 2.50 14.49
C ILE A 180 2.75 3.67 14.48
N TRP A 181 2.38 4.74 13.77
CA TRP A 181 3.24 5.91 13.58
C TRP A 181 3.47 6.65 14.89
N LYS A 182 4.73 6.87 15.23
CA LYS A 182 5.13 7.50 16.49
C LYS A 182 5.26 9.03 16.32
N GLN A 183 4.99 9.78 17.37
CA GLN A 183 5.17 11.24 17.35
C GLN A 183 6.64 11.64 17.12
N SER A 184 7.57 10.88 17.68
CA SER A 184 9.01 11.09 17.47
C SER A 184 9.44 10.92 16.02
N TRP A 185 8.72 10.12 15.24
CA TRP A 185 9.01 9.93 13.81
C TRP A 185 8.59 11.13 12.97
N LEU A 186 7.51 11.82 13.37
CA LEU A 186 7.10 13.07 12.71
C LEU A 186 8.15 14.17 12.77
N ASN A 187 8.84 14.21 13.90
CA ASN A 187 9.87 15.20 14.19
C ASN A 187 11.27 14.72 13.76
N ALA A 188 11.35 13.63 13.01
CA ALA A 188 12.62 13.06 12.56
C ALA A 188 13.34 14.05 11.61
N GLU A 189 14.53 14.48 12.00
CA GLU A 189 15.34 15.41 11.21
C GLU A 189 15.64 14.83 9.83
N GLY A 190 15.35 15.60 8.76
CA GLY A 190 15.52 15.15 7.39
C GLY A 190 14.75 13.84 7.06
N GLY A 191 13.71 13.51 7.83
CA GLY A 191 12.94 12.30 7.63
C GLY A 191 13.61 10.99 8.11
N TRP A 192 14.75 11.06 8.78
CA TRP A 192 15.45 9.86 9.28
C TRP A 192 14.82 9.34 10.57
N ILE A 193 14.01 8.29 10.46
CA ILE A 193 13.37 7.63 11.61
C ILE A 193 14.45 7.03 12.52
N PRO A 194 14.45 7.34 13.84
CA PRO A 194 15.45 6.85 14.75
C PRO A 194 15.32 5.34 14.98
N LYS A 195 16.46 4.64 15.07
CA LYS A 195 16.48 3.19 15.40
C LYS A 195 15.97 2.89 16.80
N VAL A 196 16.10 3.85 17.70
CA VAL A 196 15.64 3.75 19.09
C VAL A 196 14.67 4.89 19.34
N TYR A 197 13.50 4.57 19.81
CA TYR A 197 12.43 5.50 20.17
C TYR A 197 11.74 5.03 21.45
N PHE A 198 11.23 5.97 22.21
CA PHE A 198 10.65 5.70 23.54
C PHE A 198 9.10 5.79 23.53
N ASP A 199 8.51 6.21 22.43
CA ASP A 199 7.07 6.33 22.28
C ASP A 199 6.43 4.94 22.25
N LYS A 200 5.68 4.61 23.28
CA LYS A 200 4.91 3.35 23.35
C LYS A 200 3.58 3.42 22.62
N THR A 201 3.09 4.63 22.40
CA THR A 201 1.82 4.90 21.74
C THR A 201 2.05 5.57 20.39
N GLY A 202 1.07 5.50 19.53
CA GLY A 202 1.11 6.13 18.20
C GLY A 202 -0.24 5.99 17.52
N THR A 203 -0.32 6.48 16.29
CA THR A 203 -1.54 6.44 15.48
C THR A 203 -1.37 5.43 14.35
N PRO A 204 -2.28 4.47 14.15
CA PRO A 204 -2.25 3.59 12.98
C PRO A 204 -2.31 4.42 11.70
N HIS A 205 -1.27 4.35 10.88
CA HIS A 205 -1.12 5.17 9.69
C HIS A 205 -0.61 4.35 8.52
N ALA A 206 -1.16 4.60 7.32
CA ALA A 206 -0.74 3.97 6.09
C ALA A 206 0.16 4.93 5.29
N PHE A 207 1.12 4.37 4.56
CA PHE A 207 2.07 5.07 3.71
C PHE A 207 2.61 4.15 2.61
N ALA A 208 3.21 4.74 1.57
CA ALA A 208 3.84 3.98 0.51
C ALA A 208 5.32 3.72 0.80
N ILE A 209 5.84 2.56 0.36
CA ILE A 209 7.27 2.30 0.24
C ILE A 209 7.62 2.39 -1.24
N ILE A 210 8.53 3.30 -1.57
CA ILE A 210 8.92 3.60 -2.96
C ILE A 210 10.36 3.17 -3.28
N GLY A 211 11.09 2.64 -2.30
CA GLY A 211 12.47 2.21 -2.52
C GLY A 211 13.22 1.92 -1.23
N TRP A 212 14.53 1.85 -1.38
CA TRP A 212 15.45 1.72 -0.25
C TRP A 212 16.81 2.34 -0.58
N GLU A 213 17.52 2.72 0.48
CA GLU A 213 18.93 3.07 0.46
C GLU A 213 19.65 2.34 1.58
N LYS A 214 20.62 1.46 1.25
CA LYS A 214 21.33 0.60 2.20
C LYS A 214 20.33 -0.20 3.07
N ASP A 215 20.38 -0.01 4.37
CA ASP A 215 19.50 -0.66 5.37
C ASP A 215 18.30 0.22 5.78
N ASN A 216 17.82 1.09 4.88
CA ASN A 216 16.65 1.93 5.14
C ASN A 216 15.64 1.84 4.00
N LEU A 217 14.36 1.67 4.31
CA LEU A 217 13.26 1.84 3.35
C LEU A 217 13.00 3.32 3.13
N ILE A 218 12.67 3.70 1.90
CA ILE A 218 12.23 5.05 1.54
C ILE A 218 10.71 5.05 1.50
N LEU A 219 10.12 5.89 2.35
CA LEU A 219 8.68 5.99 2.56
C LEU A 219 8.16 7.31 1.99
N GLN A 220 6.98 7.27 1.39
CA GLN A 220 6.22 8.45 0.97
C GLN A 220 4.96 8.53 1.84
N LEU A 221 4.82 9.63 2.58
CA LEU A 221 3.65 9.92 3.39
C LEU A 221 2.67 10.84 2.64
N SER A 222 1.45 10.93 3.16
CA SER A 222 0.38 11.80 2.67
C SER A 222 0.09 12.98 3.60
N ASN A 223 1.14 13.54 4.22
CA ASN A 223 1.04 14.61 5.22
C ASN A 223 1.69 15.91 4.74
N GLY A 224 1.84 16.08 3.42
CA GLY A 224 2.43 17.25 2.80
C GLY A 224 3.96 17.27 2.83
N THR A 225 4.52 18.32 2.26
CA THR A 225 5.97 18.48 2.08
C THR A 225 6.67 19.13 3.27
N GLU A 226 5.91 19.57 4.29
CA GLU A 226 6.44 20.30 5.45
C GLU A 226 7.05 19.39 6.52
N ILE A 227 6.94 18.05 6.34
CA ILE A 227 7.46 17.05 7.27
C ILE A 227 8.49 16.15 6.58
N GLY A 228 9.41 15.58 7.38
CA GLY A 228 10.45 14.70 6.85
C GLY A 228 11.39 15.43 5.87
N ASP A 229 11.87 14.70 4.87
CA ASP A 229 12.52 15.28 3.71
C ASP A 229 11.47 15.49 2.60
N LYS A 230 10.78 16.63 2.65
CA LYS A 230 9.71 16.99 1.70
C LYS A 230 8.64 15.90 1.55
N GLY A 231 8.20 15.33 2.67
CA GLY A 231 7.18 14.26 2.70
C GLY A 231 7.74 12.85 2.58
N LEU A 232 9.06 12.71 2.45
CA LEU A 232 9.74 11.41 2.44
C LEU A 232 10.38 11.12 3.80
N PHE A 233 10.46 9.83 4.10
CA PHE A 233 11.09 9.32 5.32
C PHE A 233 11.97 8.11 5.03
N CYS A 234 13.02 7.94 5.84
CA CYS A 234 13.89 6.79 5.81
C CYS A 234 13.66 5.93 7.05
N MET A 235 13.16 4.71 6.87
CA MET A 235 12.87 3.77 7.96
C MET A 235 13.96 2.70 8.04
N PRO A 236 14.72 2.62 9.16
CA PRO A 236 15.75 1.60 9.33
C PRO A 236 15.17 0.18 9.31
N ARG A 237 15.96 -0.78 8.82
CA ARG A 237 15.62 -2.22 8.78
C ARG A 237 15.06 -2.74 10.10
N SER A 238 15.70 -2.38 11.23
CA SER A 238 15.25 -2.82 12.55
C SER A 238 13.84 -2.34 12.89
N VAL A 239 13.51 -1.10 12.51
CA VAL A 239 12.18 -0.51 12.70
C VAL A 239 11.16 -1.14 11.73
N ALA A 240 11.54 -1.30 10.46
CA ALA A 240 10.68 -1.93 9.46
C ALA A 240 10.27 -3.35 9.87
N ASN A 241 11.21 -4.16 10.33
CA ASN A 241 10.95 -5.53 10.76
C ASN A 241 10.09 -5.64 12.02
N GLN A 242 10.07 -4.60 12.85
CA GLN A 242 9.34 -4.57 14.12
C GLN A 242 7.96 -3.92 13.98
N GLU A 243 7.83 -2.86 13.20
CA GLU A 243 6.68 -1.96 13.26
C GLU A 243 5.75 -2.05 12.05
N LEU A 244 6.19 -2.60 10.91
CA LEU A 244 5.31 -2.73 9.75
C LEU A 244 4.21 -3.75 10.02
N LEU A 245 2.97 -3.31 9.81
CA LEU A 245 1.77 -4.11 10.09
C LEU A 245 1.37 -4.99 8.91
N PHE A 246 1.70 -4.58 7.69
CA PHE A 246 1.39 -5.28 6.45
C PHE A 246 2.26 -4.74 5.30
N ALA A 247 2.27 -5.45 4.19
CA ALA A 247 2.80 -4.95 2.92
C ALA A 247 1.97 -5.51 1.77
N LEU A 248 1.49 -4.63 0.88
CA LEU A 248 0.64 -4.95 -0.27
C LEU A 248 1.23 -4.40 -1.55
N MET A 249 1.24 -5.20 -2.59
CA MET A 249 1.61 -4.79 -3.95
C MET A 249 0.46 -5.12 -4.91
N PHE A 250 0.26 -4.25 -5.90
CA PHE A 250 -0.76 -4.40 -6.94
C PHE A 250 -0.12 -4.79 -8.24
N ALA A 251 -0.77 -5.70 -8.97
CA ALA A 251 -0.24 -6.23 -10.21
C ALA A 251 -1.37 -6.61 -11.18
N ASP A 252 -1.00 -6.70 -12.44
CA ASP A 252 -1.74 -7.47 -13.41
C ASP A 252 -1.21 -8.90 -13.48
N TYR A 253 -2.01 -9.82 -13.96
CA TYR A 253 -1.53 -11.18 -14.13
C TYR A 253 -0.40 -11.20 -15.17
N PRO A 254 0.64 -12.01 -14.98
CA PRO A 254 1.63 -12.23 -16.02
C PRO A 254 0.94 -12.64 -17.33
N GLU A 255 1.47 -12.19 -18.47
CA GLU A 255 0.87 -12.38 -19.80
C GLU A 255 0.40 -13.82 -20.10
N ASN A 256 1.09 -14.81 -19.54
CA ASN A 256 0.81 -16.22 -19.76
C ASN A 256 0.09 -16.90 -18.57
N GLU A 257 -0.49 -16.12 -17.65
CA GLU A 257 -1.13 -16.65 -16.46
C GLU A 257 -2.57 -16.17 -16.32
N THR A 258 -3.44 -17.10 -15.97
CA THR A 258 -4.82 -16.81 -15.65
C THR A 258 -5.02 -16.68 -14.14
N LYS A 259 -6.16 -16.12 -13.74
CA LYS A 259 -6.56 -16.07 -12.33
C LYS A 259 -6.52 -17.47 -11.70
N GLU A 260 -6.98 -18.48 -12.42
CA GLU A 260 -7.01 -19.89 -11.98
C GLU A 260 -5.59 -20.43 -11.77
N THR A 261 -4.64 -20.09 -12.65
CA THR A 261 -3.23 -20.47 -12.50
C THR A 261 -2.62 -19.85 -11.24
N ILE A 262 -2.89 -18.57 -10.99
CA ILE A 262 -2.42 -17.87 -9.79
C ILE A 262 -3.02 -18.49 -8.51
N ILE A 263 -4.33 -18.79 -8.52
CA ILE A 263 -4.99 -19.48 -7.41
C ILE A 263 -4.33 -20.84 -7.16
N TYR A 264 -4.12 -21.62 -8.21
CA TYR A 264 -3.50 -22.93 -8.11
C TYR A 264 -2.07 -22.86 -7.54
N LYS A 265 -1.23 -21.95 -8.04
CA LYS A 265 0.12 -21.74 -7.51
C LYS A 265 0.11 -21.33 -6.03
N SER A 266 -0.79 -20.44 -5.65
CA SER A 266 -0.95 -20.00 -4.26
C SER A 266 -1.39 -21.15 -3.34
N GLN A 267 -2.31 -22.01 -3.79
CA GLN A 267 -2.74 -23.20 -3.05
C GLN A 267 -1.62 -24.24 -2.94
N LEU A 268 -0.90 -24.49 -4.04
CA LEU A 268 0.23 -25.40 -4.07
C LEU A 268 1.36 -24.98 -3.12
N ALA A 269 1.65 -23.70 -3.05
CA ALA A 269 2.67 -23.18 -2.15
C ALA A 269 2.33 -23.39 -0.66
N ARG A 270 1.03 -23.37 -0.32
CA ARG A 270 0.54 -23.59 1.05
C ARG A 270 0.33 -25.06 1.38
N ALA A 271 0.26 -25.94 0.37
CA ALA A 271 0.02 -27.35 0.56
C ALA A 271 1.19 -28.02 1.27
N ASN A 272 0.88 -28.92 2.21
CA ASN A 272 1.89 -29.76 2.81
C ASN A 272 2.43 -30.79 1.77
N TRP A 273 3.52 -31.49 2.10
CA TRP A 273 4.17 -32.42 1.19
C TRP A 273 3.21 -33.49 0.62
N TRP A 274 2.30 -34.02 1.43
CA TRP A 274 1.31 -35.03 1.00
C TRP A 274 0.28 -34.46 0.02
N GLN A 275 -0.20 -33.26 0.24
CA GLN A 275 -1.12 -32.57 -0.67
C GLN A 275 -0.45 -32.27 -2.02
N ARG A 276 0.81 -31.84 -2.01
CA ARG A 276 1.60 -31.63 -3.24
C ARG A 276 1.79 -32.91 -4.02
N PHE A 277 2.08 -34.02 -3.33
CA PHE A 277 2.24 -35.36 -3.92
C PHE A 277 0.95 -35.83 -4.57
N LEU A 278 -0.19 -35.77 -3.87
CA LEU A 278 -1.49 -36.12 -4.40
C LEU A 278 -1.87 -35.31 -5.65
N TRP A 279 -1.61 -34.02 -5.66
CA TRP A 279 -1.89 -33.16 -6.81
C TRP A 279 -0.99 -33.46 -8.02
N ALA A 280 0.23 -33.93 -7.80
CA ALA A 280 1.12 -34.35 -8.88
C ALA A 280 0.70 -35.68 -9.56
N ILE A 281 -0.08 -36.54 -8.88
CA ILE A 281 -0.57 -37.81 -9.41
C ILE A 281 -1.89 -37.64 -10.18
N ILE A 282 -2.70 -36.61 -9.84
CA ILE A 282 -4.03 -36.39 -10.43
C ILE A 282 -3.97 -35.60 -11.75
N LYS A 283 -2.81 -35.02 -12.09
CA LYS A 283 -2.54 -34.40 -13.42
C LYS A 283 -1.97 -35.44 -14.38
#